data_7982404433f726d256e5f1f9bb57c0df
#
_entry.id   7982404433f726d256e5f1f9bb57c0df
#
_cell.length_a   1.000
_cell.length_b   1.000
_cell.length_c   1.000
_cell.angle_alpha   90.00
_cell.angle_beta   90.00
_cell.angle_gamma   90.00
#
_symmetry.space_group_name_H-M   'P 1'
#
loop_
_entity.id
_entity.type
_entity.pdbx_description
1 polymer ?
#
loop_
_entity_poly.entity_id
_entity_poly.type
_entity_poly.pdbx_seq_one_letter_code
_entity_poly.pdbx_strand_id
1 'polypeptide(L)'
;MKSALLVIDVQQALFDATPRPFEADAVVERINTLTARARAAEIPVIFIQHEASDLEYSSAGWQLQPGLQVKDSDTKVRKTTPDSFLRTELEALLASWHTEHLVICGYASQFCIDTTTRRAAALGYPVTLVSDAHTTHDQPHATGQQIRAHENATLPNLDSFGPEIKAVATSELRFAS
;
A
#
# COMPACT_ATOMS: atom_id res chain seq x y z
N MET A 1 -1.73 -2.95 -19.93
CA MET A 1 -1.08 -3.67 -18.82
C MET A 1 -2.10 -3.78 -17.71
N LYS A 2 -2.42 -5.01 -17.30
CA LYS A 2 -3.42 -5.25 -16.25
C LYS A 2 -2.83 -4.89 -14.87
N SER A 3 -3.41 -3.92 -14.20
CA SER A 3 -2.94 -3.44 -12.90
C SER A 3 -3.80 -3.95 -11.74
N ALA A 4 -3.24 -3.93 -10.52
CA ALA A 4 -4.00 -4.03 -9.27
C ALA A 4 -3.52 -2.94 -8.29
N LEU A 5 -4.44 -2.40 -7.48
CA LEU A 5 -4.14 -1.42 -6.43
C LEU A 5 -4.08 -2.10 -5.07
N LEU A 6 -2.92 -2.04 -4.42
CA LEU A 6 -2.70 -2.54 -3.05
C LEU A 6 -2.78 -1.36 -2.07
N VAL A 7 -3.69 -1.43 -1.13
CA VAL A 7 -3.82 -0.51 0.01
C VAL A 7 -3.39 -1.26 1.26
N ILE A 8 -2.17 -0.98 1.74
CA ILE A 8 -1.50 -1.78 2.78
C ILE A 8 -1.66 -1.13 4.15
N ASP A 9 -2.14 -1.89 5.13
CA ASP A 9 -2.15 -1.59 6.58
C ASP A 9 -2.75 -0.24 6.98
N VAL A 10 -3.76 0.25 6.26
CA VAL A 10 -4.47 1.47 6.65
C VAL A 10 -5.55 1.09 7.66
N GLN A 11 -5.10 0.78 8.88
CA GLN A 11 -5.91 0.24 9.97
C GLN A 11 -6.08 1.26 11.10
N GLN A 12 -7.20 1.14 11.83
CA GLN A 12 -7.61 2.13 12.82
C GLN A 12 -6.55 2.40 13.89
N ALA A 13 -5.95 1.37 14.47
CA ALA A 13 -4.92 1.56 15.51
C ALA A 13 -3.67 2.27 15.00
N LEU A 14 -3.33 2.10 13.70
CA LEU A 14 -2.14 2.70 13.09
C LEU A 14 -2.36 4.16 12.67
N PHE A 15 -3.59 4.55 12.37
CA PHE A 15 -3.92 5.88 11.82
C PHE A 15 -4.57 6.81 12.84
N ASP A 16 -5.30 6.29 13.83
CA ASP A 16 -6.11 7.11 14.74
C ASP A 16 -5.47 7.27 16.12
N ALA A 17 -4.57 6.37 16.52
CA ALA A 17 -3.83 6.50 17.79
C ALA A 17 -2.81 7.66 17.75
N THR A 18 -2.75 8.42 18.82
CA THR A 18 -1.79 9.53 18.95
C THR A 18 -0.43 9.03 19.48
N PRO A 19 0.70 9.46 18.89
CA PRO A 19 0.81 10.36 17.73
C PRO A 19 0.34 9.68 16.43
N ARG A 20 -0.32 10.45 15.57
CA ARG A 20 -0.77 9.95 14.25
C ARG A 20 0.37 9.96 13.23
N PRO A 21 0.32 9.11 12.19
CA PRO A 21 1.33 9.15 11.12
C PRO A 21 1.29 10.45 10.33
N PHE A 22 2.38 10.76 9.66
CA PHE A 22 2.53 11.97 8.84
C PHE A 22 1.41 12.09 7.80
N GLU A 23 0.71 13.24 7.78
CA GLU A 23 -0.41 13.52 6.86
C GLU A 23 -1.53 12.44 6.87
N ALA A 24 -1.83 11.81 8.01
CA ALA A 24 -2.74 10.67 8.09
C ALA A 24 -4.08 10.89 7.34
N ASP A 25 -4.76 12.03 7.58
CA ASP A 25 -6.05 12.32 6.92
C ASP A 25 -5.88 12.56 5.41
N ALA A 26 -4.87 13.32 5.00
CA ALA A 26 -4.60 13.57 3.59
C ALA A 26 -4.25 12.27 2.83
N VAL A 27 -3.54 11.34 3.48
CA VAL A 27 -3.23 10.03 2.90
C VAL A 27 -4.51 9.21 2.71
N VAL A 28 -5.43 9.19 3.68
CA VAL A 28 -6.73 8.53 3.53
C VAL A 28 -7.55 9.12 2.38
N GLU A 29 -7.60 10.45 2.24
CA GLU A 29 -8.29 11.14 1.13
C GLU A 29 -7.68 10.78 -0.24
N ARG A 30 -6.34 10.73 -0.33
CA ARG A 30 -5.63 10.32 -1.56
C ARG A 30 -5.91 8.87 -1.90
N ILE A 31 -5.92 7.97 -0.90
CA ILE A 31 -6.29 6.56 -1.09
C ILE A 31 -7.73 6.44 -1.60
N ASN A 32 -8.68 7.19 -1.05
CA ASN A 32 -10.05 7.21 -1.54
C ASN A 32 -10.14 7.67 -3.00
N THR A 33 -9.34 8.67 -3.39
CA THR A 33 -9.23 9.11 -4.79
C THR A 33 -8.69 7.99 -5.68
N LEU A 34 -7.65 7.29 -5.23
CA LEU A 34 -7.04 6.18 -5.98
C LEU A 34 -8.01 5.02 -6.15
N THR A 35 -8.67 4.59 -5.06
CA THR A 35 -9.61 3.46 -5.10
C THR A 35 -10.83 3.77 -5.98
N ALA A 36 -11.34 5.02 -5.96
CA ALA A 36 -12.42 5.44 -6.84
C ALA A 36 -12.01 5.38 -8.32
N ARG A 37 -10.79 5.86 -8.65
CA ARG A 37 -10.25 5.80 -10.03
C ARG A 37 -9.97 4.38 -10.48
N ALA A 38 -9.41 3.53 -9.61
CA ALA A 38 -9.15 2.12 -9.91
C ALA A 38 -10.44 1.39 -10.24
N ARG A 39 -11.48 1.54 -9.42
CA ARG A 39 -12.80 0.94 -9.68
C ARG A 39 -13.45 1.44 -10.97
N ALA A 40 -13.33 2.75 -11.27
CA ALA A 40 -13.84 3.31 -12.52
C ALA A 40 -13.13 2.77 -13.77
N ALA A 41 -11.89 2.30 -13.61
CA ALA A 41 -11.08 1.65 -14.64
C ALA A 41 -11.15 0.10 -14.57
N GLU A 42 -12.05 -0.46 -13.77
CA GLU A 42 -12.22 -1.91 -13.54
C GLU A 42 -10.94 -2.60 -13.02
N ILE A 43 -10.10 -1.86 -12.29
CA ILE A 43 -8.87 -2.36 -11.70
C ILE A 43 -9.17 -2.89 -10.29
N PRO A 44 -8.76 -4.12 -9.96
CA PRO A 44 -8.94 -4.68 -8.63
C PRO A 44 -8.33 -3.82 -7.53
N VAL A 45 -9.09 -3.58 -6.46
CA VAL A 45 -8.64 -2.93 -5.23
C VAL A 45 -8.50 -3.98 -4.15
N ILE A 46 -7.32 -4.06 -3.54
CA ILE A 46 -6.98 -5.01 -2.50
C ILE A 46 -6.59 -4.24 -1.24
N PHE A 47 -7.39 -4.39 -0.19
CA PHE A 47 -7.03 -3.93 1.15
C PHE A 47 -6.28 -5.03 1.89
N ILE A 48 -5.04 -4.74 2.28
CA ILE A 48 -4.19 -5.66 3.02
C ILE A 48 -4.15 -5.23 4.49
N GLN A 49 -4.44 -6.15 5.41
CA GLN A 49 -4.49 -5.89 6.84
C GLN A 49 -3.45 -6.74 7.57
N HIS A 50 -2.63 -6.07 8.37
CA HIS A 50 -1.61 -6.70 9.20
C HIS A 50 -2.22 -7.25 10.49
N GLU A 51 -1.70 -8.36 10.95
CA GLU A 51 -2.00 -8.99 12.24
C GLU A 51 -0.73 -9.17 13.05
N ALA A 52 -0.80 -8.81 14.33
CA ALA A 52 0.25 -9.00 15.31
C ALA A 52 -0.37 -9.15 16.71
N SER A 53 0.44 -9.44 17.73
CA SER A 53 -0.04 -9.59 19.10
C SER A 53 -0.69 -8.32 19.67
N ASP A 54 -0.28 -7.15 19.18
CA ASP A 54 -0.82 -5.84 19.52
C ASP A 54 -1.83 -5.32 18.48
N LEU A 55 -2.12 -6.10 17.46
CA LEU A 55 -3.06 -5.80 16.39
C LEU A 55 -3.85 -7.06 16.02
N GLU A 56 -4.59 -7.60 17.01
CA GLU A 56 -5.29 -8.88 16.88
C GLU A 56 -6.41 -8.83 15.85
N TYR A 57 -6.54 -9.93 15.08
CA TYR A 57 -7.61 -10.11 14.12
C TYR A 57 -8.98 -9.80 14.71
N SER A 58 -9.81 -9.10 13.97
CA SER A 58 -11.16 -8.64 14.31
C SER A 58 -11.27 -7.64 15.47
N SER A 59 -10.18 -7.26 16.14
CA SER A 59 -10.21 -6.16 17.12
C SER A 59 -10.62 -4.84 16.46
N ALA A 60 -11.07 -3.87 17.26
CA ALA A 60 -11.39 -2.53 16.74
C ALA A 60 -10.17 -1.87 16.05
N GLY A 61 -8.98 -2.01 16.63
CA GLY A 61 -7.75 -1.46 16.07
C GLY A 61 -7.32 -2.12 14.76
N TRP A 62 -7.64 -3.40 14.57
CA TRP A 62 -7.37 -4.15 13.34
C TRP A 62 -8.25 -3.72 12.17
N GLN A 63 -9.45 -3.21 12.44
CA GLN A 63 -10.35 -2.76 11.38
C GLN A 63 -9.69 -1.70 10.48
N LEU A 64 -10.13 -1.65 9.24
CA LEU A 64 -9.73 -0.57 8.32
C LEU A 64 -10.12 0.78 8.91
N GLN A 65 -9.30 1.80 8.63
CA GLN A 65 -9.53 3.16 9.09
C GLN A 65 -10.91 3.65 8.59
N PRO A 66 -11.79 4.18 9.46
CA PRO A 66 -13.21 4.44 9.13
C PRO A 66 -13.44 5.46 8.00
N GLY A 67 -12.46 6.32 7.71
CA GLY A 67 -12.53 7.27 6.60
C GLY A 67 -12.32 6.65 5.21
N LEU A 68 -11.85 5.39 5.15
CA LEU A 68 -11.69 4.69 3.88
C LEU A 68 -13.03 4.33 3.25
N GLN A 69 -13.17 4.61 1.96
CA GLN A 69 -14.32 4.21 1.17
C GLN A 69 -14.16 2.79 0.62
N VAL A 70 -14.44 1.81 1.46
CA VAL A 70 -14.38 0.38 1.11
C VAL A 70 -15.71 -0.06 0.48
N LYS A 71 -15.63 -0.90 -0.57
CA LYS A 71 -16.80 -1.50 -1.25
C LYS A 71 -16.82 -3.01 -1.04
N ASP A 72 -18.00 -3.61 -1.15
CA ASP A 72 -18.15 -5.08 -1.06
C ASP A 72 -17.42 -5.81 -2.18
N SER A 73 -17.18 -5.14 -3.30
CA SER A 73 -16.42 -5.66 -4.43
C SER A 73 -14.90 -5.66 -4.21
N ASP A 74 -14.42 -4.98 -3.17
CA ASP A 74 -12.98 -4.92 -2.88
C ASP A 74 -12.51 -6.21 -2.21
N THR A 75 -11.33 -6.64 -2.58
CA THR A 75 -10.70 -7.82 -1.99
C THR A 75 -9.97 -7.45 -0.69
N LYS A 76 -10.00 -8.34 0.29
CA LYS A 76 -9.26 -8.21 1.55
C LYS A 76 -8.29 -9.36 1.69
N VAL A 77 -7.03 -9.04 2.06
CA VAL A 77 -5.97 -10.00 2.31
C VAL A 77 -5.41 -9.77 3.70
N ARG A 78 -5.20 -10.83 4.46
CA ARG A 78 -4.60 -10.79 5.80
C ARG A 78 -3.14 -11.21 5.74
N LYS A 79 -2.27 -10.53 6.48
CA LYS A 79 -0.84 -10.87 6.58
C LYS A 79 -0.32 -10.77 8.00
N THR A 80 0.76 -11.48 8.28
CA THR A 80 1.44 -11.50 9.59
C THR A 80 2.90 -11.06 9.51
N THR A 81 3.35 -10.61 8.35
CA THR A 81 4.73 -10.13 8.11
C THR A 81 4.70 -8.80 7.35
N PRO A 82 5.81 -8.05 7.27
CA PRO A 82 5.89 -6.87 6.42
C PRO A 82 5.72 -7.16 4.92
N ASP A 83 6.01 -8.39 4.49
CA ASP A 83 5.84 -8.86 3.11
C ASP A 83 4.37 -9.27 2.89
N SER A 84 3.66 -8.55 2.02
CA SER A 84 2.26 -8.83 1.70
C SER A 84 2.05 -10.12 0.91
N PHE A 85 3.11 -10.71 0.36
CA PHE A 85 3.06 -11.97 -0.39
C PHE A 85 3.35 -13.19 0.51
N LEU A 86 4.17 -13.02 1.55
CA LEU A 86 4.64 -14.12 2.37
C LEU A 86 3.50 -14.74 3.19
N ARG A 87 3.19 -15.99 2.93
CA ARG A 87 2.12 -16.77 3.61
C ARG A 87 0.74 -16.13 3.49
N THR A 88 0.44 -15.57 2.31
CA THR A 88 -0.86 -15.00 1.96
C THR A 88 -1.35 -15.55 0.62
N GLU A 89 -2.61 -15.30 0.30
CA GLU A 89 -3.20 -15.62 -1.00
C GLU A 89 -2.94 -14.57 -2.09
N LEU A 90 -2.19 -13.49 -1.80
CA LEU A 90 -2.04 -12.35 -2.71
C LEU A 90 -1.50 -12.77 -4.09
N GLU A 91 -0.44 -13.57 -4.14
CA GLU A 91 0.17 -13.99 -5.41
C GLU A 91 -0.82 -14.80 -6.27
N ALA A 92 -1.58 -15.70 -5.65
CA ALA A 92 -2.59 -16.50 -6.35
C ALA A 92 -3.74 -15.64 -6.89
N LEU A 93 -4.19 -14.63 -6.13
CA LEU A 93 -5.21 -13.66 -6.58
C LEU A 93 -4.71 -12.87 -7.79
N LEU A 94 -3.52 -12.29 -7.71
CA LEU A 94 -2.91 -11.52 -8.79
C LEU A 94 -2.74 -12.36 -10.07
N ALA A 95 -2.30 -13.61 -9.92
CA ALA A 95 -2.17 -14.55 -11.02
C ALA A 95 -3.52 -14.87 -11.66
N SER A 96 -4.58 -15.09 -10.87
CA SER A 96 -5.92 -15.38 -11.37
C SER A 96 -6.52 -14.23 -12.18
N TRP A 97 -6.15 -12.99 -11.88
CA TRP A 97 -6.57 -11.79 -12.62
C TRP A 97 -5.61 -11.43 -13.77
N HIS A 98 -4.54 -12.19 -13.94
CA HIS A 98 -3.48 -11.93 -14.92
C HIS A 98 -2.88 -10.52 -14.72
N THR A 99 -2.65 -10.15 -13.46
CA THR A 99 -2.06 -8.87 -13.09
C THR A 99 -0.61 -8.80 -13.56
N GLU A 100 -0.26 -7.70 -14.19
CA GLU A 100 1.08 -7.45 -14.77
C GLU A 100 1.79 -6.26 -14.11
N HIS A 101 1.10 -5.47 -13.29
CA HIS A 101 1.62 -4.25 -12.69
C HIS A 101 0.92 -3.97 -11.35
N LEU A 102 1.66 -3.46 -10.38
CA LEU A 102 1.13 -3.12 -9.06
C LEU A 102 1.23 -1.63 -8.78
N VAL A 103 0.14 -1.08 -8.24
CA VAL A 103 0.12 0.25 -7.65
C VAL A 103 0.04 0.06 -6.14
N ILE A 104 0.97 0.66 -5.39
CA ILE A 104 1.13 0.44 -3.95
C ILE A 104 0.97 1.76 -3.18
N CYS A 105 0.15 1.74 -2.13
CA CYS A 105 -0.04 2.84 -1.18
C CYS A 105 -0.34 2.29 0.23
N GLY A 106 -0.35 3.14 1.24
CA GLY A 106 -0.73 2.80 2.61
C GLY A 106 0.34 3.04 3.68
N TYR A 107 0.64 2.04 4.52
CA TYR A 107 1.47 2.14 5.73
C TYR A 107 2.31 0.86 5.94
N ALA A 108 3.47 0.86 6.55
CA ALA A 108 4.31 2.01 6.84
C ALA A 108 5.42 2.10 5.78
N SER A 109 5.81 3.32 5.44
CA SER A 109 6.76 3.61 4.36
C SER A 109 8.00 2.72 4.40
N GLN A 110 8.72 2.66 5.53
CA GLN A 110 9.98 1.90 5.70
C GLN A 110 9.79 0.42 6.07
N PHE A 111 8.56 -0.04 6.26
CA PHE A 111 8.27 -1.43 6.63
C PHE A 111 7.46 -2.15 5.56
N CYS A 112 6.15 -2.20 5.70
CA CYS A 112 5.29 -2.99 4.82
C CYS A 112 5.27 -2.45 3.38
N ILE A 113 5.38 -1.14 3.18
CA ILE A 113 5.46 -0.51 1.86
C ILE A 113 6.79 -0.85 1.19
N ASP A 114 7.92 -0.60 1.86
CA ASP A 114 9.26 -0.93 1.35
C ASP A 114 9.39 -2.42 1.04
N THR A 115 9.08 -3.28 2.02
CA THR A 115 9.22 -4.72 1.89
C THR A 115 8.36 -5.29 0.76
N THR A 116 7.08 -4.89 0.69
CA THR A 116 6.17 -5.39 -0.36
C THR A 116 6.57 -4.88 -1.74
N THR A 117 7.06 -3.64 -1.86
CA THR A 117 7.55 -3.09 -3.13
C THR A 117 8.77 -3.87 -3.64
N ARG A 118 9.75 -4.14 -2.79
CA ARG A 118 10.93 -4.96 -3.15
C ARG A 118 10.52 -6.38 -3.51
N ARG A 119 9.62 -6.98 -2.73
CA ARG A 119 9.14 -8.33 -3.01
C ARG A 119 8.40 -8.40 -4.34
N ALA A 120 7.53 -7.44 -4.63
CA ALA A 120 6.82 -7.35 -5.91
C ALA A 120 7.79 -7.29 -7.10
N ALA A 121 8.81 -6.42 -7.01
CA ALA A 121 9.84 -6.32 -8.05
C ALA A 121 10.63 -7.64 -8.20
N ALA A 122 10.99 -8.30 -7.09
CA ALA A 122 11.67 -9.59 -7.12
C ALA A 122 10.82 -10.72 -7.72
N LEU A 123 9.48 -10.61 -7.64
CA LEU A 123 8.53 -11.53 -8.29
C LEU A 123 8.25 -11.17 -9.76
N GLY A 124 8.83 -10.09 -10.28
CA GLY A 124 8.71 -9.70 -11.68
C GLY A 124 7.64 -8.64 -11.97
N TYR A 125 7.01 -8.06 -10.94
CA TYR A 125 6.01 -7.00 -11.13
C TYR A 125 6.67 -5.62 -11.23
N PRO A 126 6.46 -4.86 -12.31
CA PRO A 126 6.63 -3.41 -12.29
C PRO A 126 5.74 -2.79 -11.20
N VAL A 127 6.25 -1.78 -10.49
CA VAL A 127 5.56 -1.16 -9.36
C VAL A 127 5.45 0.35 -9.55
N THR A 128 4.27 0.90 -9.33
CA THR A 128 4.07 2.32 -9.10
C THR A 128 3.79 2.54 -7.61
N LEU A 129 4.77 3.05 -6.87
CA LEU A 129 4.59 3.56 -5.52
C LEU A 129 3.89 4.91 -5.60
N VAL A 130 2.76 5.08 -4.90
CA VAL A 130 2.08 6.38 -4.89
C VAL A 130 2.74 7.29 -3.87
N SER A 131 3.58 8.20 -4.34
CA SER A 131 4.57 8.94 -3.56
C SER A 131 4.00 9.81 -2.42
N ASP A 132 2.75 10.22 -2.52
CA ASP A 132 2.04 11.03 -1.52
C ASP A 132 0.88 10.29 -0.82
N ALA A 133 0.70 8.99 -1.12
CA ALA A 133 -0.35 8.16 -0.53
C ALA A 133 0.21 6.98 0.30
N HIS A 134 1.45 7.06 0.75
CA HIS A 134 1.98 6.22 1.81
C HIS A 134 2.56 7.07 2.92
N THR A 135 2.62 6.53 4.14
CA THR A 135 3.04 7.28 5.31
C THR A 135 3.62 6.40 6.41
N THR A 136 4.16 7.03 7.42
CA THR A 136 4.64 6.41 8.66
C THR A 136 4.67 7.41 9.80
N HIS A 137 4.90 6.93 11.02
CA HIS A 137 5.15 7.74 12.20
C HIS A 137 6.57 8.30 12.23
N ASP A 138 6.75 9.38 12.97
CA ASP A 138 8.09 9.86 13.33
C ASP A 138 8.85 8.79 14.11
N GLN A 139 10.15 8.71 13.84
CA GLN A 139 11.09 7.82 14.49
C GLN A 139 12.19 8.66 15.18
N PRO A 140 12.95 8.11 16.15
CA PRO A 140 14.01 8.87 16.83
C PRO A 140 15.06 9.46 15.88
N HIS A 141 15.27 8.85 14.73
CA HIS A 141 16.31 9.24 13.77
C HIS A 141 15.79 10.06 12.58
N ALA A 142 14.48 10.06 12.32
CA ALA A 142 13.90 10.75 11.16
C ALA A 142 12.38 10.96 11.34
N THR A 143 11.84 12.06 10.82
CA THR A 143 10.40 12.27 10.77
C THR A 143 9.72 11.37 9.74
N GLY A 144 8.43 11.12 9.91
CA GLY A 144 7.62 10.38 8.92
C GLY A 144 7.70 10.99 7.52
N GLN A 145 7.77 12.32 7.44
CA GLN A 145 7.99 13.04 6.18
C GLN A 145 9.35 12.70 5.54
N GLN A 146 10.41 12.70 6.32
CA GLN A 146 11.75 12.37 5.84
C GLN A 146 11.85 10.91 5.39
N ILE A 147 11.23 9.99 6.15
CA ILE A 147 11.21 8.56 5.81
C ILE A 147 10.46 8.36 4.49
N ARG A 148 9.26 8.96 4.33
CA ARG A 148 8.51 8.89 3.06
C ARG A 148 9.33 9.44 1.89
N ALA A 149 9.98 10.57 2.06
CA ALA A 149 10.85 11.15 1.03
C ALA A 149 12.03 10.24 0.68
N HIS A 150 12.63 9.58 1.68
CA HIS A 150 13.71 8.62 1.47
C HIS A 150 13.24 7.42 0.63
N GLU A 151 12.10 6.82 0.95
CA GLU A 151 11.56 5.68 0.20
C GLU A 151 11.21 6.07 -1.24
N ASN A 152 10.61 7.23 -1.44
CA ASN A 152 10.31 7.77 -2.77
C ASN A 152 11.57 8.00 -3.63
N ALA A 153 12.71 8.31 -3.01
CA ALA A 153 13.98 8.49 -3.70
C ALA A 153 14.73 7.17 -3.89
N THR A 154 14.62 6.24 -2.95
CA THR A 154 15.43 5.01 -2.90
C THR A 154 14.83 3.90 -3.76
N LEU A 155 13.54 3.61 -3.60
CA LEU A 155 12.90 2.48 -4.26
C LEU A 155 12.97 2.55 -5.80
N PRO A 156 12.77 3.72 -6.45
CA PRO A 156 12.91 3.81 -7.91
C PRO A 156 14.34 3.55 -8.45
N ASN A 157 15.35 3.60 -7.59
CA ASN A 157 16.73 3.29 -7.96
C ASN A 157 17.11 1.80 -7.83
N LEU A 158 16.17 0.95 -7.47
CA LEU A 158 16.35 -0.50 -7.42
C LEU A 158 16.11 -1.14 -8.79
N ASP A 159 16.99 -0.85 -9.74
CA ASP A 159 16.85 -1.28 -11.14
C ASP A 159 17.32 -2.71 -11.41
N SER A 160 18.13 -3.27 -10.50
CA SER A 160 18.74 -4.61 -10.68
C SER A 160 17.74 -5.78 -10.53
N PHE A 161 16.52 -5.55 -10.07
CA PHE A 161 15.45 -6.54 -10.11
C PHE A 161 14.93 -6.82 -11.53
N GLY A 162 15.12 -5.91 -12.47
CA GLY A 162 14.61 -5.96 -13.84
C GLY A 162 13.33 -5.16 -14.05
N PRO A 163 12.21 -5.41 -13.34
CA PRO A 163 11.03 -4.56 -13.43
C PRO A 163 11.28 -3.16 -12.89
N GLU A 164 10.67 -2.16 -13.54
CA GLU A 164 10.77 -0.76 -13.12
C GLU A 164 9.94 -0.49 -11.88
N ILE A 165 10.50 0.27 -10.93
CA ILE A 165 9.78 0.86 -9.81
C ILE A 165 9.71 2.37 -10.04
N LYS A 166 8.53 2.95 -9.97
CA LYS A 166 8.29 4.41 -10.08
C LYS A 166 7.67 4.95 -8.82
N ALA A 167 7.99 6.20 -8.47
CA ALA A 167 7.28 6.98 -7.46
C ALA A 167 6.47 8.07 -8.19
N VAL A 168 5.13 8.04 -8.08
CA VAL A 168 4.22 8.94 -8.81
C VAL A 168 3.17 9.51 -7.86
N ALA A 169 2.93 10.81 -7.90
CA ALA A 169 1.93 11.44 -7.04
C ALA A 169 0.49 11.06 -7.46
N THR A 170 -0.43 11.07 -6.50
CA THR A 170 -1.87 10.79 -6.73
C THR A 170 -2.46 11.61 -7.86
N SER A 171 -2.06 12.89 -7.97
CA SER A 171 -2.56 13.80 -9.01
C SER A 171 -2.12 13.41 -10.43
N GLU A 172 -0.97 12.77 -10.56
CA GLU A 172 -0.35 12.38 -11.83
C GLU A 172 -0.71 10.95 -12.26
N LEU A 173 -1.02 10.08 -11.29
CA LEU A 173 -1.34 8.70 -11.56
C LEU A 173 -2.61 8.56 -12.40
N ARG A 174 -2.51 7.79 -13.48
CA ARG A 174 -3.64 7.41 -14.33
C ARG A 174 -3.67 5.90 -14.45
N PHE A 175 -4.85 5.32 -14.24
CA PHE A 175 -5.10 3.94 -14.56
C PHE A 175 -5.49 3.85 -16.05
N ALA A 176 -4.78 3.01 -16.80
CA ALA A 176 -5.18 2.69 -18.17
C ALA A 176 -6.31 1.65 -18.12
N SER A 177 -7.38 1.91 -18.82
CA SER A 177 -8.45 0.95 -19.08
C SER A 177 -7.98 -0.13 -20.06
#